data_3f7e89c4560e99c40543b3833a2ce81e
#
_entry.id   3f7e89c4560e99c40543b3833a2ce81e
#
_cell.length_a   1.000
_cell.length_b   1.000
_cell.length_c   1.000
_cell.angle_alpha   90.00
_cell.angle_beta   90.00
_cell.angle_gamma   90.00
#
_symmetry.space_group_name_H-M   'P 1'
#
loop_
_entity.id
_entity.type
_entity.pdbx_description
1 polymer ?
#
loop_
_entity_poly.entity_id
_entity_poly.type
_entity_poly.pdbx_seq_one_letter_code
_entity_poly.pdbx_strand_id
1 'polypeptide(L)'
;MDLIARITDKEIGEEIVNYEGLLTRVASRGIVLNDNDEIAIFYKKNKNEYKLPGGGMEENETKEECFKREVLEETGCNVEIITYMGYTEEIKSKMNFIQTSHVFISKVVNDTKKLHLTQKETDEGGELIWLSPQVALKSISK
;
A
#
# COMPACT_ATOMS: atom_id res chain seq x y z
N MET A 1 -15.96 -9.16 3.16
CA MET A 1 -14.79 -8.51 2.54
C MET A 1 -14.98 -8.50 1.03
N ASP A 2 -14.96 -7.32 0.45
CA ASP A 2 -15.28 -7.17 -0.97
C ASP A 2 -14.02 -7.14 -1.82
N LEU A 3 -13.98 -8.00 -2.84
CA LEU A 3 -12.89 -8.01 -3.80
C LEU A 3 -13.02 -6.81 -4.75
N ILE A 4 -12.02 -5.93 -4.76
CA ILE A 4 -11.99 -4.78 -5.66
C ILE A 4 -11.46 -5.18 -7.04
N ALA A 5 -10.36 -5.91 -7.07
CA ALA A 5 -9.70 -6.31 -8.31
C ALA A 5 -8.86 -7.56 -8.10
N ARG A 6 -8.79 -8.38 -9.14
CA ARG A 6 -7.88 -9.52 -9.18
C ARG A 6 -7.02 -9.42 -10.42
N ILE A 7 -5.71 -9.35 -10.20
CA ILE A 7 -4.73 -9.28 -11.28
C ILE A 7 -3.93 -10.58 -11.27
N THR A 8 -3.90 -11.28 -12.39
CA THR A 8 -3.18 -12.54 -12.52
C THR A 8 -2.15 -12.46 -13.62
N ASP A 9 -1.16 -13.37 -13.60
CA ASP A 9 -0.17 -13.47 -14.65
C ASP A 9 -0.80 -13.73 -16.01
N LYS A 10 -1.92 -14.43 -16.03
CA LYS A 10 -2.64 -14.70 -17.27
C LYS A 10 -3.12 -13.43 -17.94
N GLU A 11 -3.52 -12.43 -17.15
CA GLU A 11 -4.01 -11.15 -17.66
C GLU A 11 -2.90 -10.30 -18.25
N ILE A 12 -1.65 -10.57 -17.88
CA ILE A 12 -0.48 -9.86 -18.38
C ILE A 12 0.34 -10.70 -19.35
N GLY A 13 -0.26 -11.76 -19.89
CA GLY A 13 0.37 -12.59 -20.94
C GLY A 13 1.18 -13.76 -20.44
N GLU A 14 1.13 -14.07 -19.17
CA GLU A 14 1.80 -15.24 -18.62
C GLU A 14 0.94 -16.50 -18.80
N GLU A 15 1.58 -17.67 -18.63
CA GLU A 15 0.88 -18.94 -18.71
C GLU A 15 -0.04 -19.14 -17.51
N ILE A 16 -0.99 -20.06 -17.65
CA ILE A 16 -1.91 -20.42 -16.58
C ILE A 16 -1.11 -20.93 -15.39
N VAL A 17 -1.38 -20.35 -14.23
CA VAL A 17 -0.70 -20.67 -12.98
C VAL A 17 -1.54 -21.65 -12.18
N ASN A 18 -0.88 -22.69 -11.64
CA ASN A 18 -1.48 -23.55 -10.64
C ASN A 18 -1.30 -22.89 -9.28
N TYR A 19 -2.40 -22.59 -8.60
CA TYR A 19 -2.37 -21.86 -7.34
C TYR A 19 -2.07 -22.74 -6.13
N GLU A 20 -2.07 -24.04 -6.29
CA GLU A 20 -1.72 -24.96 -5.20
C GLU A 20 -0.24 -24.77 -4.81
N GLY A 21 0.00 -24.62 -3.53
CA GLY A 21 1.35 -24.46 -3.00
C GLY A 21 1.92 -23.06 -3.11
N LEU A 22 1.15 -22.07 -3.63
CA LEU A 22 1.60 -20.69 -3.60
C LEU A 22 1.53 -20.15 -2.18
N LEU A 23 2.55 -19.40 -1.79
CA LEU A 23 2.54 -18.68 -0.51
C LEU A 23 1.58 -17.52 -0.60
N THR A 24 0.94 -17.18 0.50
CA THR A 24 0.06 -16.03 0.57
C THR A 24 0.73 -14.91 1.36
N ARG A 25 0.55 -13.70 0.90
CA ARG A 25 0.99 -12.50 1.60
C ARG A 25 -0.19 -11.55 1.72
N VAL A 26 -0.40 -11.02 2.90
CA VAL A 26 -1.47 -10.05 3.16
C VAL A 26 -0.84 -8.72 3.51
N ALA A 27 -1.37 -7.67 2.92
CA ALA A 27 -0.91 -6.31 3.16
C ALA A 27 -2.11 -5.38 3.35
N SER A 28 -1.87 -4.22 3.93
CA SER A 28 -2.86 -3.14 4.02
C SER A 28 -2.23 -1.87 3.49
N ARG A 29 -3.00 -1.10 2.72
CA ARG A 29 -2.55 0.18 2.16
C ARG A 29 -3.74 1.08 1.94
N GLY A 30 -3.51 2.32 1.61
CA GLY A 30 -4.64 3.15 1.27
C GLY A 30 -4.34 4.63 1.14
N ILE A 31 -5.43 5.35 0.98
CA ILE A 31 -5.42 6.79 0.80
C ILE A 31 -5.38 7.44 2.19
N VAL A 32 -4.43 8.35 2.37
CA VAL A 32 -4.28 9.15 3.59
C VAL A 32 -4.45 10.60 3.19
N LEU A 33 -5.51 11.22 3.69
CA LEU A 33 -5.83 12.62 3.39
C LEU A 33 -5.41 13.53 4.53
N ASN A 34 -4.75 14.64 4.20
CA ASN A 34 -4.46 15.70 5.17
C ASN A 34 -5.55 16.78 5.14
N ASP A 35 -5.39 17.85 5.94
CA ASP A 35 -6.37 18.92 6.02
C ASP A 35 -6.49 19.75 4.72
N ASN A 36 -5.54 19.64 3.83
CA ASN A 36 -5.54 20.31 2.54
C ASN A 36 -6.08 19.43 1.41
N ASP A 37 -6.69 18.29 1.76
CA ASP A 37 -7.19 17.29 0.81
C ASP A 37 -6.11 16.76 -0.12
N GLU A 38 -4.86 16.76 0.35
CA GLU A 38 -3.76 16.13 -0.36
C GLU A 38 -3.62 14.68 0.08
N ILE A 39 -3.12 13.85 -0.84
CA ILE A 39 -2.93 12.42 -0.61
C ILE A 39 -1.46 12.14 -0.35
N ALA A 40 -1.19 11.35 0.70
CA ALA A 40 0.17 10.91 1.01
C ALA A 40 0.64 9.88 -0.02
N ILE A 41 1.80 10.11 -0.59
CA ILE A 41 2.46 9.18 -1.50
C ILE A 41 3.83 8.83 -0.91
N PHE A 42 4.13 7.55 -0.88
CA PHE A 42 5.47 7.09 -0.54
C PHE A 42 6.25 6.96 -1.84
N TYR A 43 7.23 7.84 -2.02
CA TYR A 43 8.01 7.93 -3.23
C TYR A 43 9.38 7.27 -3.03
N LYS A 44 9.68 6.27 -3.86
CA LYS A 44 10.98 5.61 -3.87
C LYS A 44 11.83 6.25 -4.95
N LYS A 45 12.61 7.25 -4.56
CA LYS A 45 13.37 8.10 -5.46
C LYS A 45 14.30 7.31 -6.39
N ASN A 46 15.02 6.32 -5.85
CA ASN A 46 15.99 5.57 -6.63
C ASN A 46 15.36 4.61 -7.64
N LYS A 47 14.06 4.37 -7.51
CA LYS A 47 13.30 3.53 -8.44
C LYS A 47 12.29 4.33 -9.27
N ASN A 48 12.16 5.62 -8.99
CA ASN A 48 11.13 6.48 -9.57
C ASN A 48 9.74 5.83 -9.46
N GLU A 49 9.43 5.35 -8.27
CA GLU A 49 8.20 4.60 -8.00
C GLU A 49 7.33 5.32 -6.98
N TYR A 50 6.07 5.51 -7.31
CA TYR A 50 5.07 6.19 -6.48
C TYR A 50 4.08 5.16 -5.97
N LYS A 51 3.92 5.09 -4.65
CA LYS A 51 3.02 4.11 -4.01
C LYS A 51 2.15 4.75 -2.96
N LEU A 52 0.97 4.17 -2.77
CA LEU A 52 0.17 4.48 -1.59
C LEU A 52 0.87 3.89 -0.36
N PRO A 53 0.83 4.58 0.79
CA PRO A 53 1.40 4.04 2.03
C PRO A 53 0.77 2.71 2.39
N GLY A 54 1.59 1.80 2.89
CA GLY A 54 1.13 0.49 3.31
C GLY A 54 2.25 -0.54 3.31
N GLY A 55 1.92 -1.74 3.73
CA GLY A 55 2.89 -2.82 3.79
C GLY A 55 2.29 -4.10 4.33
N GLY A 56 3.16 -5.08 4.54
CA GLY A 56 2.78 -6.42 4.95
C GLY A 56 2.25 -6.50 6.37
N MET A 57 1.26 -7.35 6.55
CA MET A 57 0.66 -7.62 7.85
C MET A 57 1.62 -8.47 8.70
N GLU A 58 1.76 -8.09 9.96
CA GLU A 58 2.53 -8.85 10.93
C GLU A 58 1.62 -9.89 11.62
N GLU A 59 2.25 -10.87 12.26
CA GLU A 59 1.54 -11.90 12.99
C GLU A 59 0.65 -11.28 14.08
N ASN A 60 -0.58 -11.79 14.19
CA ASN A 60 -1.59 -11.34 15.16
C ASN A 60 -2.06 -9.89 14.98
N GLU A 61 -1.78 -9.30 13.83
CA GLU A 61 -2.20 -7.95 13.51
C GLU A 61 -3.48 -8.00 12.67
N THR A 62 -4.45 -7.13 12.97
CA THR A 62 -5.62 -6.99 12.10
C THR A 62 -5.24 -6.13 10.89
N LYS A 63 -6.09 -6.17 9.85
CA LYS A 63 -5.83 -5.35 8.66
C LYS A 63 -5.85 -3.86 9.00
N GLU A 64 -6.69 -3.44 9.95
CA GLU A 64 -6.76 -2.05 10.40
C GLU A 64 -5.49 -1.66 11.17
N GLU A 65 -5.04 -2.52 12.06
CA GLU A 65 -3.79 -2.28 12.81
C GLU A 65 -2.59 -2.20 11.87
N CYS A 66 -2.53 -3.10 10.90
CA CYS A 66 -1.48 -3.10 9.88
C CYS A 66 -1.45 -1.77 9.13
N PHE A 67 -2.62 -1.33 8.64
CA PHE A 67 -2.72 -0.09 7.90
C PHE A 67 -2.22 1.10 8.73
N LYS A 68 -2.71 1.22 9.97
CA LYS A 68 -2.32 2.34 10.84
C LYS A 68 -0.84 2.32 11.17
N ARG A 69 -0.28 1.14 11.42
CA ARG A 69 1.15 1.00 11.72
C ARG A 69 2.01 1.39 10.52
N GLU A 70 1.69 0.86 9.35
CA GLU A 70 2.45 1.16 8.13
C GLU A 70 2.36 2.63 7.76
N VAL A 71 1.17 3.24 7.90
CA VAL A 71 1.00 4.67 7.63
C VAL A 71 1.87 5.49 8.58
N LEU A 72 1.87 5.15 9.88
CA LEU A 72 2.70 5.86 10.85
C LEU A 72 4.18 5.74 10.51
N GLU A 73 4.63 4.54 10.12
CA GLU A 73 6.04 4.32 9.77
C GLU A 73 6.46 5.10 8.53
N GLU A 74 5.62 5.12 7.50
CA GLU A 74 5.97 5.71 6.20
C GLU A 74 5.62 7.18 6.06
N THR A 75 4.66 7.67 6.83
CA THR A 75 4.22 9.08 6.72
C THR A 75 4.42 9.89 7.99
N GLY A 76 4.64 9.23 9.12
CA GLY A 76 4.69 9.88 10.41
C GLY A 76 3.32 10.28 10.95
N CYS A 77 2.25 9.89 10.30
CA CYS A 77 0.90 10.30 10.66
C CYS A 77 0.11 9.22 11.37
N ASN A 78 -0.62 9.61 12.40
CA ASN A 78 -1.70 8.83 12.98
C ASN A 78 -2.97 9.17 12.23
N VAL A 79 -3.74 8.15 11.87
CA VAL A 79 -4.92 8.34 11.02
C VAL A 79 -6.16 7.74 11.63
N GLU A 80 -7.31 8.25 11.22
CA GLU A 80 -8.61 7.66 11.47
C GLU A 80 -9.09 7.05 10.16
N ILE A 81 -9.46 5.77 10.20
CA ILE A 81 -10.00 5.09 9.03
C ILE A 81 -11.43 5.58 8.79
N ILE A 82 -11.68 6.11 7.60
CA ILE A 82 -13.01 6.57 7.20
C ILE A 82 -13.82 5.41 6.64
N THR A 83 -13.22 4.62 5.76
CA THR A 83 -13.91 3.48 5.16
C THR A 83 -12.92 2.42 4.67
N TYR A 84 -13.41 1.19 4.64
CA TYR A 84 -12.72 0.07 4.03
C TYR A 84 -13.24 -0.10 2.62
N MET A 85 -12.35 -0.05 1.64
CA MET A 85 -12.73 -0.11 0.22
C MET A 85 -12.87 -1.53 -0.32
N GLY A 86 -12.39 -2.52 0.43
CA GLY A 86 -12.29 -3.88 -0.04
C GLY A 86 -10.84 -4.31 -0.23
N TYR A 87 -10.60 -5.27 -1.09
CA TYR A 87 -9.24 -5.77 -1.28
C TYR A 87 -8.93 -6.00 -2.76
N THR A 88 -7.64 -5.98 -3.07
CA THR A 88 -7.11 -6.38 -4.37
C THR A 88 -6.36 -7.69 -4.19
N GLU A 89 -6.29 -8.47 -5.25
CA GLU A 89 -5.53 -9.72 -5.24
C GLU A 89 -4.61 -9.75 -6.45
N GLU A 90 -3.33 -10.01 -6.21
CA GLU A 90 -2.33 -10.07 -7.26
C GLU A 90 -1.61 -11.42 -7.17
N ILE A 91 -1.59 -12.15 -8.27
CA ILE A 91 -0.91 -13.45 -8.34
C ILE A 91 0.42 -13.24 -9.03
N LYS A 92 1.51 -13.50 -8.29
CA LYS A 92 2.87 -13.29 -8.76
C LYS A 92 3.54 -14.64 -8.95
N SER A 93 3.32 -15.26 -10.10
CA SER A 93 3.82 -16.61 -10.39
C SER A 93 5.34 -16.70 -10.33
N LYS A 94 6.04 -15.65 -10.80
CA LYS A 94 7.52 -15.64 -10.79
C LYS A 94 8.09 -15.67 -9.39
N MET A 95 7.36 -15.11 -8.42
CA MET A 95 7.78 -15.08 -7.02
C MET A 95 7.06 -16.15 -6.21
N ASN A 96 6.17 -16.88 -6.86
CA ASN A 96 5.44 -18.01 -6.31
C ASN A 96 4.57 -17.64 -5.11
N PHE A 97 3.89 -16.47 -5.16
CA PHE A 97 2.96 -16.09 -4.10
C PHE A 97 1.75 -15.31 -4.62
N ILE A 98 0.72 -15.28 -3.78
CA ILE A 98 -0.49 -14.49 -4.00
C ILE A 98 -0.46 -13.37 -2.96
N GLN A 99 -0.61 -12.12 -3.38
CA GLN A 99 -0.71 -10.99 -2.47
C GLN A 99 -2.13 -10.45 -2.44
N THR A 100 -2.69 -10.38 -1.24
CA THR A 100 -3.97 -9.73 -0.99
C THR A 100 -3.67 -8.41 -0.29
N SER A 101 -4.17 -7.31 -0.84
CA SER A 101 -4.01 -5.98 -0.23
C SER A 101 -5.37 -5.42 0.15
N HIS A 102 -5.55 -5.17 1.44
CA HIS A 102 -6.73 -4.47 1.93
C HIS A 102 -6.54 -2.98 1.70
N VAL A 103 -7.58 -2.30 1.23
CA VAL A 103 -7.49 -0.89 0.83
C VAL A 103 -8.43 -0.05 1.69
N PHE A 104 -7.88 1.02 2.26
CA PHE A 104 -8.61 1.92 3.16
C PHE A 104 -8.55 3.35 2.66
N ILE A 105 -9.55 4.14 3.07
CA ILE A 105 -9.49 5.60 2.99
C ILE A 105 -9.43 6.11 4.42
N SER A 106 -8.51 7.02 4.68
CA SER A 106 -8.25 7.53 6.02
C SER A 106 -7.96 9.02 6.00
N LYS A 107 -8.00 9.61 7.18
CA LYS A 107 -7.73 11.03 7.39
C LYS A 107 -6.70 11.17 8.50
N VAL A 108 -5.75 12.10 8.32
CA VAL A 108 -4.75 12.41 9.34
C VAL A 108 -5.44 13.04 10.55
N VAL A 109 -5.14 12.51 11.74
CA VAL A 109 -5.59 13.09 12.99
C VAL A 109 -4.41 13.71 13.75
N ASN A 110 -3.19 13.25 13.50
CA ASN A 110 -1.99 13.80 14.11
C ASN A 110 -0.78 13.48 13.25
N ASP A 111 0.03 14.49 12.95
CA ASP A 111 1.27 14.32 12.19
C ASP A 111 2.46 14.48 13.14
N THR A 112 3.17 13.38 13.40
CA THR A 112 4.35 13.40 14.29
C THR A 112 5.58 13.95 13.58
N LYS A 113 5.57 14.01 12.26
CA LYS A 113 6.68 14.42 11.39
C LYS A 113 7.92 13.55 11.54
N LYS A 114 7.73 12.31 11.98
CA LYS A 114 8.82 11.34 12.18
C LYS A 114 8.50 10.05 11.44
N LEU A 115 9.24 9.77 10.39
CA LEU A 115 9.13 8.52 9.65
C LEU A 115 10.00 7.45 10.29
N HIS A 116 9.58 6.19 10.18
CA HIS A 116 10.32 5.03 10.67
C HIS A 116 10.48 4.03 9.54
N LEU A 117 11.36 4.34 8.60
CA LEU A 117 11.59 3.54 7.41
C LEU A 117 12.46 2.33 7.71
N THR A 118 12.23 1.24 7.00
CA THR A 118 13.13 0.10 7.02
C THR A 118 14.43 0.47 6.30
N GLN A 119 15.48 -0.30 6.51
CA GLN A 119 16.75 -0.07 5.82
C GLN A 119 16.56 -0.15 4.30
N LYS A 120 15.75 -1.10 3.84
CA LYS A 120 15.45 -1.23 2.41
C LYS A 120 14.77 0.02 1.86
N GLU A 121 13.78 0.54 2.57
CA GLU A 121 13.08 1.76 2.15
C GLU A 121 14.02 2.97 2.10
N THR A 122 14.90 3.09 3.09
CA THR A 122 15.92 4.14 3.11
C THR A 122 16.88 4.00 1.93
N ASP A 123 17.34 2.78 1.66
CA ASP A 123 18.26 2.50 0.56
C ASP A 123 17.62 2.79 -0.81
N GLU A 124 16.31 2.61 -0.92
CA GLU A 124 15.58 2.91 -2.15
C GLU A 124 15.23 4.39 -2.29
N GLY A 125 15.66 5.21 -1.34
CA GLY A 125 15.41 6.66 -1.34
C GLY A 125 13.97 6.99 -1.01
N GLY A 126 13.37 6.23 -0.08
CA GLY A 126 11.98 6.43 0.32
C GLY A 126 11.75 7.78 0.98
N GLU A 127 10.71 8.47 0.54
CA GLU A 127 10.30 9.74 1.12
C GLU A 127 8.80 9.94 1.01
N LEU A 128 8.26 10.72 1.94
CA LEU A 128 6.86 11.10 1.92
C LEU A 128 6.68 12.34 1.07
N ILE A 129 5.72 12.30 0.14
CA ILE A 129 5.27 13.49 -0.57
C ILE A 129 3.75 13.59 -0.50
N TRP A 130 3.25 14.82 -0.53
CA TRP A 130 1.82 15.09 -0.51
C TRP A 130 1.41 15.65 -1.87
N LEU A 131 0.44 15.01 -2.51
CA LEU A 131 0.00 15.38 -3.85
C LEU A 131 -1.50 15.62 -3.88
N SER A 132 -1.95 16.50 -4.78
CA SER A 132 -3.38 16.62 -5.03
C SER A 132 -3.93 15.29 -5.54
N PRO A 133 -5.23 15.00 -5.36
CA PRO A 133 -5.81 13.74 -5.82
C PRO A 133 -5.55 13.44 -7.31
N GLN A 134 -5.65 14.44 -8.17
CA GLN A 134 -5.43 14.26 -9.61
C GLN A 134 -3.97 13.88 -9.91
N VAL A 135 -3.02 14.57 -9.27
CA VAL A 135 -1.60 14.29 -9.48
C VAL A 135 -1.22 12.94 -8.88
N ALA A 136 -1.74 12.63 -7.69
CA ALA A 136 -1.51 11.34 -7.05
C ALA A 136 -2.00 10.19 -7.92
N LEU A 137 -3.20 10.30 -8.47
CA LEU A 137 -3.77 9.26 -9.33
C LEU A 137 -2.91 9.02 -10.56
N LYS A 138 -2.43 10.09 -11.20
CA LYS A 138 -1.54 9.97 -12.36
C LYS A 138 -0.20 9.31 -11.99
N SER A 139 0.32 9.63 -10.81
CA SER A 139 1.62 9.11 -10.37
C SER A 139 1.60 7.61 -10.12
N ILE A 140 0.54 7.10 -9.47
CA ILE A 140 0.44 5.68 -9.13
C ILE A 140 -0.09 4.83 -10.29
N SER A 141 -0.65 5.45 -11.35
CA SER A 141 -1.21 4.74 -12.51
C SER A 141 -0.17 4.39 -13.57
N LYS A 142 1.04 4.81 -13.39
CA LYS A 142 2.11 4.57 -14.37
C LYS A 142 2.59 3.13 -14.37
#